data_2260fe227ca7ea02b2d44590ba80975e
#
_entry.id   2260fe227ca7ea02b2d44590ba80975e
#
_cell.length_a   1.000
_cell.length_b   1.000
_cell.length_c   1.000
_cell.angle_alpha   90.00
_cell.angle_beta   90.00
_cell.angle_gamma   90.00
#
_symmetry.space_group_name_H-M   'P 1'
#
loop_
_entity.id
_entity.type
_entity.pdbx_description
1 polymer ?
#
loop_
_entity_poly.entity_id
_entity_poly.type
_entity_poly.pdbx_seq_one_letter_code
_entity_poly.pdbx_strand_id
1 'polypeptide(L)'
;SFISDVTLSTSAFGAQYDNPLSGVLQFKQREGNKESFNTNIRVSATDAAFTFEGPLFKNENKESNTSFLLSVRRSYLQSLFKLIGLPIRPDYWDYQYKVSHKIDDYNNLYIIGLGSVDEFSVETPDEYNESAQATLEQAPFIEQKTNTIGVTWRKRFKDSSGFMETTISNNRLENVFTNYQDPVNEAGIIFRNDAVESETKLRYQLTNFVGDWKIASGFNLQNSFYSNNTINNTDAIFYTTEIDFIKYGIFANATRSFYNDKLDVSVGFRMDDDTFTTSNDLLATFSPRVSLSYEFAKDWRISGTAGRYYKIAPYTILGFRDTNGFLTNQDSDYTRSDHYVLGLQHYLSPSASISLEGFYKRYSDYPV
;
A
#
# COMPACT_ATOMS: atom_id res chain seq x y z
N SER A 1 7.48 5.30 -18.79
CA SER A 1 6.76 4.79 -17.60
C SER A 1 7.68 4.82 -16.39
N PHE A 2 7.16 5.23 -15.25
CA PHE A 2 7.86 5.21 -13.95
C PHE A 2 7.87 3.79 -13.34
N ILE A 3 6.82 3.04 -13.60
CA ILE A 3 6.62 1.67 -13.10
C ILE A 3 7.16 0.68 -14.13
N SER A 4 7.97 -0.27 -13.68
CA SER A 4 8.51 -1.37 -14.47
C SER A 4 7.68 -2.64 -14.39
N ASP A 5 7.02 -2.87 -13.26
CA ASP A 5 6.22 -4.07 -13.02
C ASP A 5 5.12 -3.81 -12.00
N VAL A 6 3.99 -4.50 -12.15
CA VAL A 6 2.86 -4.46 -11.21
C VAL A 6 2.43 -5.89 -10.94
N THR A 7 2.46 -6.28 -9.68
CA THR A 7 2.03 -7.61 -9.24
C THR A 7 0.85 -7.48 -8.29
N LEU A 8 -0.25 -8.14 -8.60
CA LEU A 8 -1.41 -8.28 -7.72
C LEU A 8 -1.49 -9.73 -7.22
N SER A 9 -1.45 -9.89 -5.90
CA SER A 9 -1.70 -11.17 -5.23
C SER A 9 -3.01 -11.06 -4.46
N THR A 10 -4.05 -11.78 -4.87
CA THR A 10 -5.38 -11.78 -4.23
C THR A 10 -5.50 -12.81 -3.11
N SER A 11 -4.50 -13.70 -3.01
CA SER A 11 -4.37 -14.76 -2.01
C SER A 11 -2.93 -15.27 -2.01
N ALA A 12 -2.58 -16.19 -1.12
CA ALA A 12 -1.27 -16.86 -1.11
C ALA A 12 -0.05 -15.94 -0.94
N PHE A 13 -0.23 -14.73 -0.42
CA PHE A 13 0.89 -13.81 -0.25
C PHE A 13 1.82 -14.25 0.88
N GLY A 14 3.12 -14.04 0.66
CA GLY A 14 4.19 -14.47 1.56
C GLY A 14 4.11 -13.86 2.96
N ALA A 15 4.78 -14.48 3.91
CA ALA A 15 4.79 -14.08 5.31
C ALA A 15 5.42 -12.69 5.57
N GLN A 16 6.18 -12.16 4.61
CA GLN A 16 6.80 -10.84 4.69
C GLN A 16 5.80 -9.67 4.65
N TYR A 17 4.55 -9.90 4.25
CA TYR A 17 3.51 -8.86 4.21
C TYR A 17 2.70 -8.87 5.48
N ASP A 18 2.64 -7.72 6.15
CA ASP A 18 1.82 -7.45 7.32
C ASP A 18 0.44 -6.90 6.91
N ASN A 19 -0.57 -7.19 7.73
CA ASN A 19 -1.94 -6.69 7.60
C ASN A 19 -2.77 -6.99 6.34
N PRO A 20 -2.38 -7.77 5.32
CA PRO A 20 -3.26 -8.00 4.20
C PRO A 20 -4.33 -9.05 4.55
N LEU A 21 -5.61 -8.71 4.35
CA LEU A 21 -6.73 -9.65 4.45
C LEU A 21 -7.29 -10.07 3.08
N SER A 22 -7.15 -9.23 2.05
CA SER A 22 -7.78 -9.44 0.73
C SER A 22 -6.77 -9.65 -0.38
N GLY A 23 -5.71 -8.86 -0.40
CA GLY A 23 -4.69 -8.91 -1.43
C GLY A 23 -3.52 -7.98 -1.16
N VAL A 24 -2.47 -8.16 -1.95
CA VAL A 24 -1.26 -7.32 -1.95
C VAL A 24 -1.02 -6.83 -3.37
N LEU A 25 -0.97 -5.51 -3.54
CA LEU A 25 -0.62 -4.86 -4.79
C LEU A 25 0.80 -4.29 -4.67
N GLN A 26 1.69 -4.74 -5.54
CA GLN A 26 3.09 -4.31 -5.55
C GLN A 26 3.39 -3.55 -6.84
N PHE A 27 4.00 -2.38 -6.69
CA PHE A 27 4.52 -1.59 -7.78
C PHE A 27 6.05 -1.60 -7.72
N LYS A 28 6.68 -2.07 -8.78
CA LYS A 28 8.12 -2.00 -8.92
C LYS A 28 8.48 -0.77 -9.76
N GLN A 29 9.15 0.18 -9.16
CA GLN A 29 9.65 1.36 -9.86
C GLN A 29 10.98 1.03 -10.55
N ARG A 30 11.16 1.49 -11.80
CA ARG A 30 12.45 1.39 -12.49
C ARG A 30 13.49 2.33 -11.88
N GLU A 31 14.74 2.13 -12.19
CA GLU A 31 15.81 3.09 -11.90
C GLU A 31 15.84 4.18 -12.96
N GLY A 32 16.39 5.34 -12.62
CA GLY A 32 16.68 6.41 -13.55
C GLY A 32 17.83 6.04 -14.51
N ASN A 33 17.91 6.74 -15.61
CA ASN A 33 19.01 6.56 -16.57
C ASN A 33 20.37 6.95 -15.93
N LYS A 34 21.37 6.10 -16.09
CA LYS A 34 22.73 6.33 -15.53
C LYS A 34 23.69 7.00 -16.52
N GLU A 35 23.31 7.11 -17.80
CA GLU A 35 24.18 7.59 -18.88
C GLU A 35 23.84 9.02 -19.31
N SER A 36 22.55 9.31 -19.45
CA SER A 36 22.06 10.57 -20.00
C SER A 36 20.82 11.09 -19.29
N PHE A 37 20.60 12.41 -19.39
CA PHE A 37 19.36 13.03 -18.95
C PHE A 37 18.28 12.82 -19.99
N ASN A 38 17.10 12.39 -19.54
CA ASN A 38 15.93 12.19 -20.35
C ASN A 38 14.74 12.93 -19.74
N THR A 39 13.92 13.50 -20.61
CA THR A 39 12.69 14.18 -20.23
C THR A 39 11.53 13.60 -21.03
N ASN A 40 10.40 13.39 -20.36
CA ASN A 40 9.17 13.00 -21.01
C ASN A 40 8.03 13.91 -20.54
N ILE A 41 7.30 14.48 -21.47
CA ILE A 41 6.10 15.27 -21.21
C ILE A 41 4.92 14.52 -21.83
N ARG A 42 3.91 14.27 -21.03
CA ARG A 42 2.65 13.67 -21.45
C ARG A 42 1.51 14.64 -21.16
N VAL A 43 0.65 14.86 -22.13
CA VAL A 43 -0.59 15.63 -21.98
C VAL A 43 -1.73 14.75 -22.45
N SER A 44 -2.77 14.63 -21.66
CA SER A 44 -3.99 13.88 -21.95
C SER A 44 -5.21 14.79 -21.85
N ALA A 45 -6.41 14.24 -22.01
CA ALA A 45 -7.65 14.99 -21.82
C ALA A 45 -7.90 15.40 -20.35
N THR A 46 -7.24 14.74 -19.40
CA THR A 46 -7.55 14.89 -17.97
C THR A 46 -6.36 15.32 -17.11
N ASP A 47 -5.14 15.12 -17.62
CA ASP A 47 -3.92 15.41 -16.87
C ASP A 47 -2.73 15.80 -17.76
N ALA A 48 -1.76 16.46 -17.15
CA ALA A 48 -0.43 16.64 -17.70
C ALA A 48 0.62 16.08 -16.74
N ALA A 49 1.61 15.36 -17.26
CA ALA A 49 2.69 14.78 -16.50
C ALA A 49 4.05 15.15 -17.09
N PHE A 50 4.98 15.48 -16.20
CA PHE A 50 6.38 15.75 -16.51
C PHE A 50 7.23 14.70 -15.80
N THR A 51 8.09 14.01 -16.54
CA THR A 51 9.04 13.05 -16.01
C THR A 51 10.46 13.45 -16.40
N PHE A 52 11.36 13.48 -15.44
CA PHE A 52 12.76 13.83 -15.63
C PHE A 52 13.65 12.80 -14.94
N GLU A 53 14.68 12.33 -15.62
CA GLU A 53 15.61 11.36 -15.11
C GLU A 53 17.03 11.58 -15.62
N GLY A 54 17.99 11.06 -14.89
CA GLY A 54 19.39 11.13 -15.32
C GLY A 54 20.38 10.71 -14.26
N PRO A 55 21.67 10.75 -14.61
CA PRO A 55 22.76 10.48 -13.70
C PRO A 55 23.00 11.65 -12.74
N LEU A 56 23.34 11.33 -11.50
CA LEU A 56 23.93 12.28 -10.55
C LEU A 56 25.41 11.92 -10.33
N PHE A 57 26.27 12.93 -10.21
CA PHE A 57 27.67 12.76 -9.82
C PHE A 57 28.45 11.79 -10.74
N LYS A 58 28.62 12.16 -12.02
CA LYS A 58 29.47 11.40 -12.94
C LYS A 58 30.94 11.44 -12.49
N ASN A 59 31.60 10.30 -12.55
CA ASN A 59 33.04 10.18 -12.32
C ASN A 59 33.84 10.66 -13.56
N GLU A 60 35.18 10.61 -13.50
CA GLU A 60 36.09 11.01 -14.59
C GLU A 60 35.85 10.18 -15.86
N ASN A 61 35.39 8.94 -15.73
CA ASN A 61 35.04 8.05 -16.86
C ASN A 61 33.63 8.31 -17.43
N LYS A 62 32.93 9.37 -16.96
CA LYS A 62 31.55 9.72 -17.32
C LYS A 62 30.49 8.69 -16.90
N GLU A 63 30.83 7.76 -16.04
CA GLU A 63 29.90 6.80 -15.43
C GLU A 63 29.30 7.40 -14.16
N SER A 64 28.09 7.02 -13.85
CA SER A 64 27.42 7.40 -12.60
C SER A 64 26.96 6.17 -11.82
N ASN A 65 27.33 6.14 -10.56
CA ASN A 65 26.80 5.19 -9.59
C ASN A 65 25.44 5.60 -9.03
N THR A 66 25.00 6.83 -9.36
CA THR A 66 23.76 7.40 -8.83
C THR A 66 22.89 7.88 -9.96
N SER A 67 21.64 7.45 -9.97
CA SER A 67 20.62 7.95 -10.88
C SER A 67 19.38 8.41 -10.12
N PHE A 68 18.66 9.34 -10.70
CA PHE A 68 17.36 9.77 -10.21
C PHE A 68 16.29 9.64 -11.28
N LEU A 69 15.07 9.52 -10.83
CA LEU A 69 13.85 9.53 -11.62
C LEU A 69 12.80 10.33 -10.84
N LEU A 70 12.28 11.39 -11.43
CA LEU A 70 11.27 12.28 -10.87
C LEU A 70 10.09 12.34 -11.83
N SER A 71 8.88 12.29 -11.29
CA SER A 71 7.65 12.55 -12.03
C SER A 71 6.72 13.43 -11.22
N VAL A 72 6.12 14.42 -11.87
CA VAL A 72 5.07 15.28 -11.31
C VAL A 72 3.91 15.26 -12.27
N ARG A 73 2.69 15.15 -11.75
CA ARG A 73 1.47 15.16 -12.52
C ARG A 73 0.48 16.16 -11.94
N ARG A 74 -0.19 16.89 -12.83
CA ARG A 74 -1.28 17.81 -12.52
C ARG A 74 -2.53 17.36 -13.25
N SER A 75 -3.63 17.21 -12.52
CA SER A 75 -4.95 17.04 -13.10
C SER A 75 -5.55 18.38 -13.49
N TYR A 76 -6.33 18.41 -14.56
CA TYR A 76 -7.26 19.48 -14.90
C TYR A 76 -8.66 18.92 -15.20
N LEU A 77 -9.00 17.82 -14.55
CA LEU A 77 -10.28 17.12 -14.68
C LEU A 77 -11.46 18.04 -14.33
N GLN A 78 -11.26 18.99 -13.39
CA GLN A 78 -12.23 20.04 -13.07
C GLN A 78 -12.70 20.83 -14.29
N SER A 79 -11.79 21.15 -15.24
CA SER A 79 -12.14 21.88 -16.45
C SER A 79 -12.98 21.03 -17.40
N LEU A 80 -12.71 19.73 -17.51
CA LEU A 80 -13.53 18.80 -18.28
C LEU A 80 -14.93 18.66 -17.67
N PHE A 81 -15.03 18.54 -16.33
CA PHE A 81 -16.30 18.41 -15.64
C PHE A 81 -17.15 19.66 -15.78
N LYS A 82 -16.53 20.84 -15.72
CA LYS A 82 -17.20 22.10 -16.03
C LYS A 82 -17.74 22.12 -17.45
N LEU A 83 -16.97 21.66 -18.44
CA LEU A 83 -17.38 21.65 -19.84
C LEU A 83 -18.59 20.75 -20.13
N ILE A 84 -18.77 19.66 -19.37
CA ILE A 84 -19.89 18.73 -19.49
C ILE A 84 -21.03 19.01 -18.49
N GLY A 85 -20.99 20.17 -17.81
CA GLY A 85 -22.05 20.64 -16.89
C GLY A 85 -22.13 19.94 -15.56
N LEU A 86 -21.10 19.21 -15.12
CA LEU A 86 -21.05 18.59 -13.79
C LEU A 86 -20.64 19.63 -12.73
N PRO A 87 -21.34 19.70 -11.59
CA PRO A 87 -21.04 20.69 -10.53
C PRO A 87 -19.84 20.31 -9.65
N ILE A 88 -19.19 19.17 -9.88
CA ILE A 88 -18.07 18.69 -9.08
C ILE A 88 -16.72 19.13 -9.67
N ARG A 89 -15.76 19.42 -8.80
CA ARG A 89 -14.44 19.99 -9.13
C ARG A 89 -13.31 19.18 -8.49
N PRO A 90 -12.97 17.98 -9.04
CA PRO A 90 -11.79 17.26 -8.59
C PRO A 90 -10.53 17.95 -9.10
N ASP A 91 -9.62 18.21 -8.20
CA ASP A 91 -8.30 18.79 -8.48
C ASP A 91 -7.24 18.00 -7.73
N TYR A 92 -6.18 17.57 -8.43
CA TYR A 92 -5.10 16.91 -7.76
C TYR A 92 -3.73 17.15 -8.40
N TRP A 93 -2.73 17.13 -7.53
CA TRP A 93 -1.33 17.02 -7.86
C TRP A 93 -0.80 15.73 -7.30
N ASP A 94 0.07 15.04 -8.02
CA ASP A 94 0.88 13.98 -7.46
C ASP A 94 2.33 14.07 -7.94
N TYR A 95 3.21 13.55 -7.12
CA TYR A 95 4.61 13.45 -7.42
C TYR A 95 5.16 12.10 -6.95
N GLN A 96 6.19 11.66 -7.64
CA GLN A 96 6.97 10.51 -7.23
C GLN A 96 8.41 10.66 -7.68
N TYR A 97 9.32 10.19 -6.85
CA TYR A 97 10.73 10.19 -7.18
C TYR A 97 11.42 8.93 -6.66
N LYS A 98 12.52 8.58 -7.33
CA LYS A 98 13.43 7.52 -6.90
C LYS A 98 14.85 7.95 -7.15
N VAL A 99 15.69 7.80 -6.13
CA VAL A 99 17.15 7.92 -6.25
C VAL A 99 17.74 6.53 -6.00
N SER A 100 18.58 6.07 -6.91
CA SER A 100 19.26 4.79 -6.82
C SER A 100 20.76 5.04 -6.78
N HIS A 101 21.42 4.55 -5.74
CA HIS A 101 22.85 4.73 -5.54
C HIS A 101 23.53 3.37 -5.33
N LYS A 102 24.49 3.04 -6.20
CA LYS A 102 25.38 1.88 -6.05
C LYS A 102 26.59 2.30 -5.21
N ILE A 103 26.60 1.89 -3.94
CA ILE A 103 27.74 2.16 -3.02
C ILE A 103 28.96 1.34 -3.48
N ASP A 104 28.74 0.05 -3.72
CA ASP A 104 29.71 -0.90 -4.28
C ASP A 104 28.99 -2.05 -5.00
N ASP A 105 29.70 -3.09 -5.41
CA ASP A 105 29.12 -4.23 -6.12
C ASP A 105 28.14 -5.06 -5.28
N TYR A 106 28.16 -4.92 -3.99
CA TYR A 106 27.34 -5.67 -3.04
C TYR A 106 26.28 -4.81 -2.36
N ASN A 107 26.46 -3.49 -2.32
CA ASN A 107 25.64 -2.56 -1.56
C ASN A 107 24.94 -1.55 -2.47
N ASN A 108 23.62 -1.48 -2.37
CA ASN A 108 22.81 -0.50 -3.06
C ASN A 108 21.91 0.24 -2.05
N LEU A 109 21.74 1.53 -2.27
CA LEU A 109 20.85 2.39 -1.52
C LEU A 109 19.77 2.94 -2.46
N TYR A 110 18.51 2.89 -2.00
CA TYR A 110 17.37 3.42 -2.73
C TYR A 110 16.63 4.42 -1.84
N ILE A 111 16.31 5.57 -2.39
CA ILE A 111 15.40 6.54 -1.76
C ILE A 111 14.20 6.64 -2.68
N ILE A 112 13.01 6.45 -2.12
CA ILE A 112 11.75 6.50 -2.84
C ILE A 112 10.82 7.47 -2.12
N GLY A 113 10.19 8.35 -2.86
CA GLY A 113 9.13 9.20 -2.34
C GLY A 113 7.97 9.29 -3.31
N LEU A 114 6.79 9.42 -2.75
CA LEU A 114 5.55 9.66 -3.48
C LEU A 114 4.57 10.44 -2.59
N GLY A 115 3.72 11.22 -3.22
CA GLY A 115 2.69 11.95 -2.50
C GLY A 115 1.68 12.57 -3.45
N SER A 116 0.58 13.01 -2.86
CA SER A 116 -0.48 13.72 -3.57
C SER A 116 -1.06 14.83 -2.71
N VAL A 117 -1.64 15.80 -3.39
CA VAL A 117 -2.56 16.80 -2.83
C VAL A 117 -3.82 16.71 -3.67
N ASP A 118 -4.90 16.31 -3.04
CA ASP A 118 -6.20 16.07 -3.66
C ASP A 118 -7.23 17.01 -3.05
N GLU A 119 -7.98 17.71 -3.88
CA GLU A 119 -9.07 18.57 -3.48
C GLU A 119 -10.32 18.16 -4.28
N PHE A 120 -11.42 17.98 -3.57
CA PHE A 120 -12.71 17.74 -4.18
C PHE A 120 -13.71 18.72 -3.61
N SER A 121 -14.28 19.56 -4.48
CA SER A 121 -15.25 20.58 -4.15
C SER A 121 -16.41 20.59 -5.12
N VAL A 122 -17.41 21.42 -4.86
CA VAL A 122 -18.53 21.68 -5.78
C VAL A 122 -18.53 23.13 -6.23
N GLU A 123 -19.16 23.39 -7.35
CA GLU A 123 -19.38 24.73 -7.90
C GLU A 123 -20.85 24.88 -8.29
N THR A 124 -21.36 26.10 -8.32
CA THR A 124 -22.72 26.37 -8.80
C THR A 124 -22.91 25.79 -10.21
N PRO A 125 -23.92 24.94 -10.44
CA PRO A 125 -24.20 24.43 -11.76
C PRO A 125 -24.73 25.53 -12.69
N ASP A 126 -24.40 25.44 -13.97
CA ASP A 126 -24.91 26.38 -14.99
C ASP A 126 -26.44 26.25 -15.17
N GLU A 127 -26.98 25.02 -14.99
CA GLU A 127 -28.40 24.74 -15.01
C GLU A 127 -28.81 23.97 -13.75
N TYR A 128 -29.83 24.49 -13.04
CA TYR A 128 -30.43 23.82 -11.88
C TYR A 128 -31.44 22.77 -12.36
N ASN A 129 -31.10 21.51 -12.17
CA ASN A 129 -32.00 20.37 -12.36
C ASN A 129 -31.91 19.40 -11.18
N GLU A 130 -32.83 18.42 -11.08
CA GLU A 130 -32.85 17.46 -9.98
C GLU A 130 -31.53 16.69 -9.79
N SER A 131 -30.84 16.35 -10.90
CA SER A 131 -29.57 15.64 -10.87
C SER A 131 -28.43 16.53 -10.31
N ALA A 132 -28.37 17.78 -10.72
CA ALA A 132 -27.39 18.74 -10.20
C ALA A 132 -27.61 19.02 -8.72
N GLN A 133 -28.87 19.17 -8.31
CA GLN A 133 -29.22 19.39 -6.90
C GLN A 133 -28.87 18.16 -6.05
N ALA A 134 -29.22 16.94 -6.48
CA ALA A 134 -28.86 15.72 -5.78
C ALA A 134 -27.33 15.55 -5.65
N THR A 135 -26.59 15.95 -6.68
CA THR A 135 -25.10 15.93 -6.64
C THR A 135 -24.56 16.93 -5.63
N LEU A 136 -25.09 18.17 -5.57
CA LEU A 136 -24.68 19.18 -4.61
C LEU A 136 -24.96 18.76 -3.16
N GLU A 137 -26.14 18.16 -2.90
CA GLU A 137 -26.53 17.74 -1.55
C GLU A 137 -25.72 16.53 -1.04
N GLN A 138 -25.20 15.69 -1.94
CA GLN A 138 -24.49 14.48 -1.57
C GLN A 138 -22.96 14.60 -1.68
N ALA A 139 -22.46 15.54 -2.45
CA ALA A 139 -21.02 15.65 -2.68
C ALA A 139 -20.31 16.26 -1.45
N PRO A 140 -19.34 15.55 -0.88
CA PRO A 140 -18.52 16.07 0.20
C PRO A 140 -17.47 17.03 -0.33
N PHE A 141 -16.95 17.89 0.54
CA PHE A 141 -15.68 18.57 0.33
C PHE A 141 -14.57 17.73 0.94
N ILE A 142 -13.55 17.43 0.16
CA ILE A 142 -12.42 16.61 0.59
C ILE A 142 -11.14 17.38 0.31
N GLU A 143 -10.31 17.52 1.33
CA GLU A 143 -8.93 17.96 1.21
C GLU A 143 -8.05 16.84 1.74
N GLN A 144 -7.23 16.26 0.88
CA GLN A 144 -6.36 15.17 1.26
C GLN A 144 -4.92 15.44 0.84
N LYS A 145 -3.99 15.20 1.76
CA LYS A 145 -2.56 15.28 1.49
C LYS A 145 -1.90 13.98 1.92
N THR A 146 -1.16 13.38 0.99
CA THR A 146 -0.37 12.18 1.29
C THR A 146 1.10 12.43 1.01
N ASN A 147 1.96 11.90 1.85
CA ASN A 147 3.40 11.89 1.62
C ASN A 147 3.98 10.59 2.15
N THR A 148 4.70 9.88 1.32
CA THR A 148 5.46 8.70 1.70
C THR A 148 6.90 8.86 1.27
N ILE A 149 7.83 8.62 2.18
CA ILE A 149 9.26 8.55 1.90
C ILE A 149 9.82 7.26 2.48
N GLY A 150 10.70 6.60 1.75
CA GLY A 150 11.39 5.40 2.21
C GLY A 150 12.83 5.34 1.75
N VAL A 151 13.68 4.79 2.61
CA VAL A 151 15.08 4.52 2.32
C VAL A 151 15.34 3.03 2.51
N THR A 152 15.82 2.37 1.47
CA THR A 152 16.14 0.95 1.48
C THR A 152 17.61 0.73 1.22
N TRP A 153 18.28 0.07 2.13
CA TRP A 153 19.62 -0.47 1.93
C TRP A 153 19.53 -1.96 1.63
N ARG A 154 20.05 -2.36 0.47
CA ARG A 154 20.18 -3.75 0.04
C ARG A 154 21.64 -4.15 0.00
N LYS A 155 21.98 -5.22 0.72
CA LYS A 155 23.33 -5.80 0.73
C LYS A 155 23.28 -7.26 0.27
N ARG A 156 24.03 -7.59 -0.80
CA ARG A 156 24.28 -8.98 -1.23
C ARG A 156 25.51 -9.52 -0.53
N PHE A 157 25.49 -10.80 -0.17
CA PHE A 157 26.67 -11.43 0.43
C PHE A 157 27.68 -11.82 -0.66
N LYS A 158 28.95 -11.68 -0.35
CA LYS A 158 30.05 -11.91 -1.33
C LYS A 158 30.12 -13.34 -1.83
N ASP A 159 29.76 -14.29 -0.99
CA ASP A 159 29.72 -15.73 -1.28
C ASP A 159 28.43 -16.16 -1.99
N SER A 160 27.57 -15.22 -2.38
CA SER A 160 26.27 -15.47 -2.99
C SER A 160 25.32 -16.29 -2.12
N SER A 161 25.58 -16.44 -0.82
CA SER A 161 24.74 -17.21 0.12
C SER A 161 23.41 -16.49 0.43
N GLY A 162 23.25 -15.22 0.01
CA GLY A 162 22.01 -14.48 0.24
C GLY A 162 22.17 -12.97 0.13
N PHE A 163 21.16 -12.30 0.66
CA PHE A 163 21.13 -10.84 0.75
C PHE A 163 20.26 -10.39 1.91
N MET A 164 20.47 -9.15 2.36
CA MET A 164 19.59 -8.48 3.32
C MET A 164 19.04 -7.18 2.75
N GLU A 165 17.87 -6.81 3.21
CA GLU A 165 17.22 -5.53 2.94
C GLU A 165 16.77 -4.90 4.26
N THR A 166 17.16 -3.65 4.46
CA THR A 166 16.70 -2.82 5.57
C THR A 166 16.00 -1.61 4.99
N THR A 167 14.76 -1.41 5.37
CA THR A 167 13.96 -0.27 4.90
C THR A 167 13.44 0.51 6.09
N ILE A 168 13.66 1.83 6.06
CA ILE A 168 12.98 2.79 6.94
C ILE A 168 12.07 3.62 6.06
N SER A 169 10.82 3.77 6.45
CA SER A 169 9.85 4.58 5.72
C SER A 169 8.92 5.33 6.67
N ASN A 170 8.45 6.47 6.21
CA ASN A 170 7.36 7.20 6.85
C ASN A 170 6.26 7.45 5.81
N ASN A 171 5.03 7.20 6.21
CA ASN A 171 3.83 7.58 5.49
C ASN A 171 3.01 8.51 6.36
N ARG A 172 2.52 9.63 5.79
CA ARG A 172 1.63 10.58 6.43
C ARG A 172 0.47 10.88 5.52
N LEU A 173 -0.74 10.75 6.05
CA LEU A 173 -2.00 11.11 5.45
C LEU A 173 -2.66 12.18 6.31
N GLU A 174 -3.05 13.28 5.71
CA GLU A 174 -3.92 14.31 6.29
C GLU A 174 -5.20 14.34 5.45
N ASN A 175 -6.35 14.23 6.09
CA ASN A 175 -7.63 14.19 5.41
C ASN A 175 -8.64 15.07 6.14
N VAL A 176 -9.21 16.02 5.43
CA VAL A 176 -10.34 16.83 5.89
C VAL A 176 -11.53 16.47 5.02
N PHE A 177 -12.62 16.09 5.67
CA PHE A 177 -13.89 15.79 5.04
C PHE A 177 -14.95 16.74 5.61
N THR A 178 -15.66 17.49 4.77
CA THR A 178 -16.67 18.45 5.23
C THR A 178 -17.94 18.31 4.40
N ASN A 179 -19.09 18.29 5.07
CA ASN A 179 -20.41 18.47 4.46
C ASN A 179 -21.02 19.76 4.96
N TYR A 180 -21.54 20.56 4.03
CA TYR A 180 -22.21 21.82 4.30
C TYR A 180 -23.71 21.72 4.05
N GLN A 181 -24.49 22.51 4.78
CA GLN A 181 -25.91 22.73 4.51
C GLN A 181 -26.11 23.48 3.19
N ASP A 182 -25.26 24.46 2.94
CA ASP A 182 -25.16 25.17 1.68
C ASP A 182 -23.76 24.92 1.07
N PRO A 183 -23.62 23.90 0.22
CA PRO A 183 -22.33 23.54 -0.35
C PRO A 183 -21.80 24.58 -1.35
N VAL A 184 -22.64 25.39 -1.97
CA VAL A 184 -22.21 26.43 -2.92
C VAL A 184 -21.51 27.61 -2.22
N ASN A 185 -21.99 27.99 -1.04
CA ASN A 185 -21.42 29.08 -0.24
C ASN A 185 -20.54 28.57 0.91
N GLU A 186 -20.31 27.23 1.01
CA GLU A 186 -19.58 26.59 2.09
C GLU A 186 -20.05 26.98 3.47
N ALA A 187 -21.38 27.06 3.63
CA ALA A 187 -22.01 27.57 4.85
C ALA A 187 -22.81 26.49 5.57
N GLY A 188 -22.82 26.59 6.92
CA GLY A 188 -23.56 25.66 7.77
C GLY A 188 -22.94 24.26 7.77
N ILE A 189 -21.84 24.06 8.49
CA ILE A 189 -21.19 22.72 8.62
C ILE A 189 -22.18 21.75 9.24
N ILE A 190 -22.53 20.69 8.50
CA ILE A 190 -23.32 19.54 8.96
C ILE A 190 -22.39 18.54 9.62
N PHE A 191 -21.32 18.17 8.91
CA PHE A 191 -20.32 17.23 9.37
C PHE A 191 -18.93 17.70 8.95
N ARG A 192 -17.97 17.58 9.87
CA ARG A 192 -16.55 17.80 9.57
C ARG A 192 -15.70 16.77 10.32
N ASN A 193 -14.75 16.21 9.61
CA ASN A 193 -13.77 15.29 10.16
C ASN A 193 -12.37 15.70 9.70
N ASP A 194 -11.52 16.08 10.64
CA ASP A 194 -10.10 16.37 10.41
C ASP A 194 -9.29 15.19 10.96
N ALA A 195 -8.66 14.40 10.10
CA ALA A 195 -7.90 13.23 10.50
C ALA A 195 -6.46 13.28 10.01
N VAL A 196 -5.56 12.79 10.84
CA VAL A 196 -4.14 12.59 10.50
C VAL A 196 -3.74 11.18 10.86
N GLU A 197 -3.13 10.49 9.89
CA GLU A 197 -2.48 9.20 10.10
C GLU A 197 -0.99 9.33 9.77
N SER A 198 -0.12 8.79 10.62
CA SER A 198 1.31 8.74 10.35
C SER A 198 1.88 7.41 10.80
N GLU A 199 2.62 6.76 9.90
CA GLU A 199 3.25 5.47 10.16
C GLU A 199 4.73 5.55 9.83
N THR A 200 5.59 5.36 10.83
CA THR A 200 7.03 5.20 10.63
C THR A 200 7.39 3.74 10.80
N LYS A 201 7.94 3.12 9.76
CA LYS A 201 8.24 1.68 9.71
C LYS A 201 9.72 1.42 9.55
N LEU A 202 10.26 0.51 10.36
CA LEU A 202 11.51 -0.18 10.13
C LEU A 202 11.20 -1.62 9.75
N ARG A 203 11.68 -2.05 8.59
CA ARG A 203 11.60 -3.43 8.12
C ARG A 203 12.99 -3.97 7.84
N TYR A 204 13.27 -5.13 8.39
CA TYR A 204 14.46 -5.92 8.09
C TYR A 204 14.07 -7.27 7.50
N GLN A 205 14.73 -7.65 6.42
CA GLN A 205 14.57 -8.96 5.80
C GLN A 205 15.92 -9.53 5.44
N LEU A 206 16.17 -10.75 5.87
CA LEU A 206 17.31 -11.58 5.48
C LEU A 206 16.82 -12.69 4.58
N THR A 207 17.46 -12.88 3.44
CA THR A 207 17.22 -14.00 2.53
C THR A 207 18.50 -14.80 2.39
N ASN A 208 18.47 -16.06 2.76
CA ASN A 208 19.59 -17.02 2.64
C ASN A 208 19.25 -18.13 1.64
N PHE A 209 20.25 -18.55 0.88
CA PHE A 209 20.21 -19.72 0.03
C PHE A 209 21.02 -20.83 0.70
N VAL A 210 20.35 -21.88 1.20
CA VAL A 210 20.96 -23.00 1.93
C VAL A 210 20.66 -24.30 1.17
N GLY A 211 21.63 -24.77 0.38
CA GLY A 211 21.37 -25.81 -0.60
C GLY A 211 20.31 -25.34 -1.59
N ASP A 212 19.25 -26.12 -1.78
CA ASP A 212 18.14 -25.79 -2.67
C ASP A 212 17.04 -24.95 -1.99
N TRP A 213 17.20 -24.63 -0.71
CA TRP A 213 16.23 -23.83 0.03
C TRP A 213 16.54 -22.34 -0.09
N LYS A 214 15.50 -21.57 -0.38
CA LYS A 214 15.47 -20.12 -0.20
C LYS A 214 14.72 -19.82 1.09
N ILE A 215 15.41 -19.30 2.10
CA ILE A 215 14.84 -18.96 3.40
C ILE A 215 14.84 -17.44 3.55
N ALA A 216 13.66 -16.86 3.71
CA ALA A 216 13.48 -15.45 4.00
C ALA A 216 12.95 -15.30 5.43
N SER A 217 13.62 -14.51 6.26
CA SER A 217 13.17 -14.20 7.62
C SER A 217 13.37 -12.73 7.92
N GLY A 218 12.64 -12.22 8.90
CA GLY A 218 12.77 -10.82 9.24
C GLY A 218 11.80 -10.36 10.30
N PHE A 219 11.81 -9.05 10.51
CA PHE A 219 10.91 -8.36 11.43
C PHE A 219 10.48 -7.01 10.85
N ASN A 220 9.41 -6.49 11.41
CA ASN A 220 8.97 -5.11 11.23
C ASN A 220 8.67 -4.48 12.58
N LEU A 221 8.96 -3.20 12.68
CA LEU A 221 8.61 -2.32 13.78
C LEU A 221 7.93 -1.09 13.20
N GLN A 222 6.80 -0.69 13.73
CA GLN A 222 6.03 0.46 13.26
C GLN A 222 5.59 1.30 14.43
N ASN A 223 5.89 2.59 14.40
CA ASN A 223 5.18 3.58 15.20
C ASN A 223 3.97 4.07 14.40
N SER A 224 2.80 3.99 15.00
CA SER A 224 1.51 4.36 14.42
C SER A 224 0.91 5.50 15.21
N PHE A 225 0.69 6.62 14.55
CA PHE A 225 0.01 7.78 15.10
C PHE A 225 -1.29 8.03 14.34
N TYR A 226 -2.37 8.26 15.06
CA TYR A 226 -3.65 8.68 14.52
C TYR A 226 -4.26 9.76 15.39
N SER A 227 -4.72 10.83 14.79
CA SER A 227 -5.57 11.84 15.44
C SER A 227 -6.79 12.13 14.58
N ASN A 228 -7.89 12.47 15.25
CA ASN A 228 -9.15 12.79 14.63
C ASN A 228 -9.88 13.85 15.45
N ASN A 229 -10.45 14.84 14.75
CA ASN A 229 -11.38 15.80 15.31
C ASN A 229 -12.67 15.76 14.49
N THR A 230 -13.76 15.31 15.12
CA THR A 230 -15.07 15.13 14.48
C THR A 230 -16.07 16.12 15.04
N ILE A 231 -16.77 16.80 14.14
CA ILE A 231 -17.91 17.66 14.40
C ILE A 231 -19.09 17.10 13.59
N ASN A 232 -20.14 16.66 14.27
CA ASN A 232 -21.41 16.28 13.65
C ASN A 232 -22.53 17.10 14.30
N ASN A 233 -22.96 18.15 13.62
CA ASN A 233 -23.99 19.06 14.12
C ASN A 233 -25.41 18.46 14.01
N THR A 234 -25.63 17.45 13.16
CA THR A 234 -26.93 16.77 13.05
C THR A 234 -27.23 15.94 14.29
N ASP A 235 -26.24 15.18 14.77
CA ASP A 235 -26.40 14.28 15.91
C ASP A 235 -25.82 14.87 17.19
N ALA A 236 -25.33 16.11 17.16
CA ALA A 236 -24.64 16.79 18.25
C ALA A 236 -23.46 15.98 18.82
N ILE A 237 -22.69 15.31 17.92
CA ILE A 237 -21.51 14.53 18.27
C ILE A 237 -20.25 15.36 18.03
N PHE A 238 -19.48 15.56 19.09
CA PHE A 238 -18.22 16.30 19.06
C PHE A 238 -17.18 15.49 19.81
N TYR A 239 -16.15 14.99 19.12
CA TYR A 239 -15.08 14.29 19.81
C TYR A 239 -13.72 14.49 19.16
N THR A 240 -12.71 14.48 19.97
CA THR A 240 -11.31 14.46 19.55
C THR A 240 -10.66 13.21 20.09
N THR A 241 -9.89 12.54 19.27
CA THR A 241 -9.10 11.38 19.69
C THR A 241 -7.68 11.49 19.17
N GLU A 242 -6.76 10.96 19.97
CA GLU A 242 -5.37 10.77 19.59
C GLU A 242 -4.91 9.43 20.15
N ILE A 243 -4.27 8.62 19.31
CA ILE A 243 -3.64 7.36 19.69
C ILE A 243 -2.24 7.30 19.08
N ASP A 244 -1.29 6.81 19.85
CA ASP A 244 0.10 6.55 19.44
C ASP A 244 0.52 5.21 20.04
N PHE A 245 1.02 4.30 19.19
CA PHE A 245 1.41 2.97 19.62
C PHE A 245 2.43 2.35 18.70
N ILE A 246 3.11 1.33 19.21
CA ILE A 246 4.09 0.56 18.46
C ILE A 246 3.47 -0.77 18.06
N LYS A 247 3.57 -1.11 16.78
CA LYS A 247 3.24 -2.39 16.21
C LYS A 247 4.52 -3.09 15.79
N TYR A 248 4.63 -4.39 16.08
CA TYR A 248 5.80 -5.18 15.72
C TYR A 248 5.41 -6.57 15.27
N GLY A 249 6.27 -7.20 14.48
CA GLY A 249 6.01 -8.54 14.00
C GLY A 249 7.26 -9.21 13.46
N ILE A 250 7.22 -10.54 13.46
CA ILE A 250 8.28 -11.40 12.94
C ILE A 250 7.72 -12.35 11.90
N PHE A 251 8.54 -12.74 10.97
CA PHE A 251 8.15 -13.70 9.93
C PHE A 251 9.31 -14.59 9.49
N ALA A 252 8.97 -15.77 9.01
CA ALA A 252 9.87 -16.61 8.24
C ALA A 252 9.12 -17.31 7.11
N ASN A 253 9.81 -17.56 6.01
CA ASN A 253 9.30 -18.29 4.86
C ASN A 253 10.44 -19.13 4.24
N ALA A 254 10.17 -20.38 3.94
CA ALA A 254 11.10 -21.29 3.26
C ALA A 254 10.45 -21.79 1.97
N THR A 255 11.18 -21.70 0.87
CA THR A 255 10.72 -22.14 -0.46
C THR A 255 11.76 -23.07 -1.07
N ARG A 256 11.31 -24.15 -1.68
CA ARG A 256 12.15 -25.08 -2.42
C ARG A 256 11.40 -25.68 -3.60
N SER A 257 12.11 -25.88 -4.71
CA SER A 257 11.65 -26.66 -5.86
C SER A 257 12.18 -28.09 -5.80
N PHE A 258 11.38 -29.06 -6.20
CA PHE A 258 11.67 -30.48 -6.22
C PHE A 258 11.38 -31.04 -7.61
N TYR A 259 11.93 -32.23 -7.90
CA TYR A 259 11.68 -32.98 -9.15
C TYR A 259 12.00 -32.16 -10.42
N ASN A 260 13.19 -31.55 -10.47
CA ASN A 260 13.60 -30.66 -11.58
C ASN A 260 12.59 -29.53 -11.81
N ASP A 261 12.30 -28.78 -10.77
CA ASP A 261 11.41 -27.61 -10.75
C ASP A 261 9.94 -27.89 -11.10
N LYS A 262 9.51 -29.15 -11.04
CA LYS A 262 8.12 -29.51 -11.27
C LYS A 262 7.23 -29.28 -10.05
N LEU A 263 7.76 -29.38 -8.84
CA LEU A 263 7.03 -29.17 -7.60
C LEU A 263 7.66 -28.02 -6.80
N ASP A 264 6.95 -26.91 -6.68
CA ASP A 264 7.32 -25.80 -5.81
C ASP A 264 6.58 -25.92 -4.48
N VAL A 265 7.31 -25.81 -3.39
CA VAL A 265 6.79 -25.85 -2.02
C VAL A 265 7.21 -24.58 -1.30
N SER A 266 6.27 -23.89 -0.69
CA SER A 266 6.53 -22.75 0.17
C SER A 266 5.81 -22.93 1.49
N VAL A 267 6.52 -22.77 2.61
CA VAL A 267 5.95 -22.78 3.96
C VAL A 267 6.45 -21.56 4.71
N GLY A 268 5.58 -20.96 5.50
CA GLY A 268 5.96 -19.80 6.26
C GLY A 268 5.02 -19.53 7.40
N PHE A 269 5.42 -18.62 8.26
CA PHE A 269 4.58 -18.09 9.33
C PHE A 269 4.89 -16.63 9.58
N ARG A 270 3.92 -15.98 10.23
CA ARG A 270 4.04 -14.62 10.74
C ARG A 270 3.37 -14.53 12.09
N MET A 271 3.86 -13.65 12.94
CA MET A 271 3.23 -13.25 14.21
C MET A 271 3.36 -11.74 14.34
N ASP A 272 2.31 -11.07 14.76
CA ASP A 272 2.24 -9.62 14.96
C ASP A 272 1.65 -9.32 16.33
N ASP A 273 2.04 -8.17 16.90
CA ASP A 273 1.49 -7.67 18.13
C ASP A 273 1.64 -6.14 18.18
N ASP A 274 1.00 -5.49 19.14
CA ASP A 274 1.07 -4.05 19.34
C ASP A 274 0.96 -3.66 20.81
N THR A 275 1.26 -2.40 21.11
CA THR A 275 1.22 -1.87 22.49
C THR A 275 -0.09 -1.18 22.85
N PHE A 276 -1.08 -1.18 21.96
CA PHE A 276 -2.36 -0.51 22.14
C PHE A 276 -3.46 -1.48 22.54
N THR A 277 -3.57 -2.63 21.84
CA THR A 277 -4.60 -3.63 22.12
C THR A 277 -4.22 -4.49 23.33
N THR A 278 -5.22 -4.84 24.14
CA THR A 278 -5.00 -5.58 25.40
C THR A 278 -5.29 -7.07 25.30
N SER A 279 -5.98 -7.51 24.25
CA SER A 279 -6.41 -8.89 24.04
C SER A 279 -5.44 -9.73 23.20
N ASN A 280 -4.42 -9.10 22.61
CA ASN A 280 -3.52 -9.77 21.67
C ASN A 280 -2.16 -10.05 22.30
N ASP A 281 -1.50 -11.10 21.80
CA ASP A 281 -0.10 -11.41 21.97
C ASP A 281 0.46 -12.04 20.68
N LEU A 282 1.77 -12.17 20.56
CA LEU A 282 2.44 -12.75 19.39
C LEU A 282 1.94 -14.15 19.02
N LEU A 283 1.51 -14.96 19.99
CA LEU A 283 1.01 -16.32 19.72
C LEU A 283 -0.45 -16.30 19.26
N ALA A 284 -1.25 -15.37 19.75
CA ALA A 284 -2.65 -15.21 19.35
C ALA A 284 -2.76 -14.90 17.84
N THR A 285 -1.78 -14.18 17.28
CA THR A 285 -1.74 -13.83 15.87
C THR A 285 -0.93 -14.80 15.00
N PHE A 286 -0.61 -16.01 15.49
CA PHE A 286 0.13 -16.99 14.71
C PHE A 286 -0.54 -17.29 13.36
N SER A 287 0.17 -17.01 12.28
CA SER A 287 -0.30 -16.88 10.91
C SER A 287 0.46 -17.85 9.97
N PRO A 288 0.17 -19.17 10.03
CA PRO A 288 0.82 -20.16 9.17
C PRO A 288 0.35 -20.01 7.72
N ARG A 289 1.24 -20.30 6.79
CA ARG A 289 0.99 -20.24 5.34
C ARG A 289 1.70 -21.39 4.65
N VAL A 290 1.00 -22.05 3.72
CA VAL A 290 1.56 -23.08 2.87
C VAL A 290 1.08 -22.90 1.43
N SER A 291 1.97 -23.09 0.48
CA SER A 291 1.66 -23.07 -0.93
C SER A 291 2.39 -24.22 -1.63
N LEU A 292 1.69 -24.89 -2.51
CA LEU A 292 2.18 -25.98 -3.36
C LEU A 292 1.82 -25.67 -4.80
N SER A 293 2.74 -25.92 -5.73
CA SER A 293 2.49 -25.79 -7.16
C SER A 293 3.17 -26.95 -7.89
N TYR A 294 2.42 -27.76 -8.63
CA TYR A 294 2.91 -28.98 -9.24
C TYR A 294 2.57 -29.06 -10.73
N GLU A 295 3.60 -29.22 -11.56
CA GLU A 295 3.47 -29.56 -12.98
C GLU A 295 3.26 -31.07 -13.13
N PHE A 296 2.01 -31.50 -13.12
CA PHE A 296 1.65 -32.91 -13.16
C PHE A 296 1.68 -33.52 -14.57
N ALA A 297 1.60 -32.67 -15.59
CA ALA A 297 1.77 -33.04 -16.99
C ALA A 297 2.41 -31.88 -17.75
N LYS A 298 2.93 -32.13 -18.95
CA LYS A 298 3.51 -31.09 -19.79
C LYS A 298 2.49 -29.97 -20.00
N ASP A 299 2.91 -28.73 -19.71
CA ASP A 299 2.11 -27.52 -19.85
C ASP A 299 0.88 -27.44 -18.93
N TRP A 300 0.73 -28.38 -17.95
CA TRP A 300 -0.36 -28.39 -16.97
C TRP A 300 0.18 -28.25 -15.55
N ARG A 301 -0.32 -27.27 -14.84
CA ARG A 301 0.08 -26.98 -13.45
C ARG A 301 -1.13 -26.89 -12.55
N ILE A 302 -1.12 -27.60 -11.42
CA ILE A 302 -2.08 -27.45 -10.33
C ILE A 302 -1.39 -26.72 -9.17
N SER A 303 -2.12 -25.83 -8.52
CA SER A 303 -1.63 -25.11 -7.33
C SER A 303 -2.64 -25.16 -6.20
N GLY A 304 -2.15 -25.22 -4.98
CA GLY A 304 -2.95 -25.18 -3.77
C GLY A 304 -2.31 -24.31 -2.72
N THR A 305 -3.11 -23.50 -2.02
CA THR A 305 -2.63 -22.63 -0.96
C THR A 305 -3.60 -22.66 0.20
N ALA A 306 -3.04 -22.71 1.43
CA ALA A 306 -3.77 -22.48 2.66
C ALA A 306 -3.00 -21.47 3.53
N GLY A 307 -3.69 -20.51 4.13
CA GLY A 307 -3.03 -19.52 4.96
C GLY A 307 -3.99 -18.79 5.88
N ARG A 308 -3.47 -18.38 7.03
CA ARG A 308 -4.13 -17.53 7.99
C ARG A 308 -3.48 -16.15 7.99
N TYR A 309 -4.30 -15.13 8.14
CA TYR A 309 -3.90 -13.72 8.06
C TYR A 309 -4.60 -12.94 9.16
N TYR A 310 -3.89 -11.99 9.74
CA TYR A 310 -4.41 -11.10 10.76
C TYR A 310 -4.20 -9.64 10.37
N LYS A 311 -5.11 -8.80 10.80
CA LYS A 311 -5.04 -7.35 10.62
C LYS A 311 -5.58 -6.66 11.86
N ILE A 312 -4.83 -5.71 12.40
CA ILE A 312 -5.32 -4.81 13.43
C ILE A 312 -6.54 -4.02 12.90
N ALA A 313 -7.49 -3.68 13.75
CA ALA A 313 -8.63 -2.86 13.37
C ALA A 313 -8.19 -1.49 12.79
N PRO A 314 -8.97 -0.86 11.90
CA PRO A 314 -8.70 0.49 11.41
C PRO A 314 -8.54 1.50 12.55
N TYR A 315 -7.68 2.51 12.37
CA TYR A 315 -7.44 3.53 13.41
C TYR A 315 -8.70 4.30 13.81
N THR A 316 -9.65 4.48 12.89
CA THR A 316 -10.95 5.08 13.16
C THR A 316 -11.75 4.28 14.19
N ILE A 317 -11.63 2.96 14.19
CA ILE A 317 -12.25 2.06 15.17
C ILE A 317 -11.46 2.06 16.48
N LEU A 318 -10.13 1.91 16.40
CA LEU A 318 -9.28 1.91 17.60
C LEU A 318 -9.35 3.22 18.37
N GLY A 319 -9.42 4.35 17.66
CA GLY A 319 -9.50 5.68 18.25
C GLY A 319 -10.91 6.10 18.66
N PHE A 320 -11.94 5.26 18.46
CA PHE A 320 -13.30 5.61 18.83
C PHE A 320 -13.45 5.75 20.34
N ARG A 321 -14.12 6.85 20.77
CA ARG A 321 -14.40 7.13 22.18
C ARG A 321 -15.89 7.18 22.42
N ASP A 322 -16.29 6.67 23.57
CA ASP A 322 -17.66 6.80 24.06
C ASP A 322 -18.00 8.24 24.51
N THR A 323 -19.23 8.44 24.95
CA THR A 323 -19.72 9.74 25.46
C THR A 323 -18.99 10.23 26.72
N ASN A 324 -18.28 9.34 27.41
CA ASN A 324 -17.48 9.65 28.60
C ASN A 324 -16.00 9.90 28.24
N GLY A 325 -15.63 9.76 26.96
CA GLY A 325 -14.29 9.95 26.45
C GLY A 325 -13.35 8.74 26.58
N PHE A 326 -13.87 7.56 26.93
CA PHE A 326 -13.07 6.35 27.04
C PHE A 326 -12.91 5.67 25.66
N LEU A 327 -11.72 5.17 25.38
CA LEU A 327 -11.46 4.31 24.22
C LEU A 327 -12.17 2.96 24.43
N THR A 328 -13.09 2.61 23.53
CA THR A 328 -13.99 1.45 23.69
C THR A 328 -13.46 0.18 23.05
N ASN A 329 -12.46 0.29 22.17
CA ASN A 329 -12.01 -0.81 21.32
C ASN A 329 -10.55 -1.24 21.59
N GLN A 330 -10.03 -0.98 22.80
CA GLN A 330 -8.69 -1.44 23.19
C GLN A 330 -8.61 -2.96 23.41
N ASP A 331 -9.75 -3.60 23.67
CA ASP A 331 -9.88 -5.06 23.84
C ASP A 331 -10.24 -5.79 22.52
N SER A 332 -10.23 -5.08 21.39
CA SER A 332 -10.54 -5.67 20.09
C SER A 332 -9.47 -6.67 19.66
N ASP A 333 -9.91 -7.83 19.22
CA ASP A 333 -9.06 -8.81 18.56
C ASP A 333 -8.64 -8.35 17.16
N TYR A 334 -7.53 -8.88 16.66
CA TYR A 334 -7.16 -8.71 15.26
C TYR A 334 -8.16 -9.43 14.37
N THR A 335 -8.68 -8.74 13.36
CA THR A 335 -9.50 -9.37 12.32
C THR A 335 -8.71 -10.50 11.67
N ARG A 336 -9.28 -11.71 11.68
CA ARG A 336 -8.68 -12.92 11.12
C ARG A 336 -9.32 -13.27 9.77
N SER A 337 -8.50 -13.73 8.84
CA SER A 337 -8.94 -14.32 7.58
C SER A 337 -8.21 -15.63 7.30
N ASP A 338 -8.96 -16.72 7.13
CA ASP A 338 -8.44 -18.02 6.70
C ASP A 338 -8.73 -18.20 5.21
N HIS A 339 -7.69 -18.41 4.40
CA HIS A 339 -7.78 -18.56 2.95
C HIS A 339 -7.45 -19.98 2.51
N TYR A 340 -8.23 -20.51 1.58
CA TYR A 340 -7.98 -21.76 0.87
C TYR A 340 -8.19 -21.50 -0.62
N VAL A 341 -7.20 -21.83 -1.43
CA VAL A 341 -7.22 -21.58 -2.87
C VAL A 341 -6.73 -22.83 -3.59
N LEU A 342 -7.40 -23.17 -4.69
CA LEU A 342 -7.00 -24.22 -5.61
C LEU A 342 -7.03 -23.66 -7.04
N GLY A 343 -5.92 -23.82 -7.76
CA GLY A 343 -5.75 -23.32 -9.12
C GLY A 343 -5.36 -24.42 -10.09
N LEU A 344 -5.83 -24.33 -11.33
CA LEU A 344 -5.41 -25.14 -12.45
C LEU A 344 -5.00 -24.22 -13.59
N GLN A 345 -3.82 -24.42 -14.15
CA GLN A 345 -3.30 -23.63 -15.26
C GLN A 345 -2.86 -24.54 -16.40
N HIS A 346 -3.18 -24.15 -17.63
CA HIS A 346 -2.70 -24.79 -18.84
C HIS A 346 -2.02 -23.76 -19.76
N TYR A 347 -0.78 -24.03 -20.13
CA TYR A 347 -0.03 -23.23 -21.09
C TYR A 347 -0.32 -23.73 -22.52
N LEU A 348 -1.03 -22.92 -23.30
CA LEU A 348 -1.37 -23.21 -24.69
C LEU A 348 -0.16 -22.95 -25.63
N SER A 349 0.65 -21.96 -25.28
CA SER A 349 1.88 -21.56 -25.97
C SER A 349 2.76 -20.74 -25.01
N PRO A 350 4.02 -20.39 -25.39
CA PRO A 350 4.86 -19.50 -24.58
C PRO A 350 4.24 -18.12 -24.25
N SER A 351 3.24 -17.68 -25.03
CA SER A 351 2.57 -16.36 -24.88
C SER A 351 1.09 -16.47 -24.49
N ALA A 352 0.55 -17.67 -24.30
CA ALA A 352 -0.88 -17.85 -23.99
C ALA A 352 -1.08 -18.94 -22.93
N SER A 353 -1.89 -18.63 -21.92
CA SER A 353 -2.31 -19.60 -20.89
C SER A 353 -3.78 -19.40 -20.53
N ILE A 354 -4.40 -20.45 -20.04
CA ILE A 354 -5.73 -20.45 -19.43
C ILE A 354 -5.55 -20.85 -17.97
N SER A 355 -6.19 -20.15 -17.05
CA SER A 355 -6.21 -20.49 -15.63
C SER A 355 -7.63 -20.51 -15.09
N LEU A 356 -7.89 -21.44 -14.18
CA LEU A 356 -9.12 -21.55 -13.39
C LEU A 356 -8.72 -21.58 -11.93
N GLU A 357 -9.30 -20.71 -11.12
CA GLU A 357 -9.04 -20.64 -9.68
C GLU A 357 -10.36 -20.68 -8.90
N GLY A 358 -10.41 -21.56 -7.90
CA GLY A 358 -11.47 -21.60 -6.89
C GLY A 358 -10.89 -21.19 -5.53
N PHE A 359 -11.63 -20.37 -4.78
CA PHE A 359 -11.18 -19.93 -3.46
C PHE A 359 -12.30 -19.94 -2.43
N TYR A 360 -11.91 -20.14 -1.17
CA TYR A 360 -12.76 -19.96 0.00
C TYR A 360 -12.02 -19.09 1.03
N LYS A 361 -12.65 -18.00 1.47
CA LYS A 361 -12.12 -17.10 2.48
C LYS A 361 -13.12 -16.97 3.62
N ARG A 362 -12.65 -17.23 4.85
CA ARG A 362 -13.46 -17.08 6.06
C ARG A 362 -12.90 -15.93 6.89
N TYR A 363 -13.74 -14.95 7.18
CA TYR A 363 -13.41 -13.83 8.05
C TYR A 363 -14.03 -14.04 9.43
N SER A 364 -13.31 -13.66 10.50
CA SER A 364 -13.79 -13.65 11.88
C SER A 364 -13.18 -12.47 12.62
N ASP A 365 -13.77 -12.18 13.79
CA ASP A 365 -13.32 -11.09 14.67
C ASP A 365 -13.35 -9.73 13.96
N TYR A 366 -14.38 -9.53 13.13
CA TYR A 366 -14.57 -8.28 12.39
C TYR A 366 -15.16 -7.24 13.35
N PRO A 367 -14.55 -6.04 13.47
CA PRO A 367 -15.10 -5.00 14.32
C PRO A 367 -16.48 -4.56 13.78
N VAL A 368 -17.47 -4.50 14.66
CA VAL A 368 -18.88 -4.17 14.35
C VAL A 368 -19.22 -2.81 14.93
#